data_adf19ac02a7b2447e54afd4aed0c38c6
#
_entry.id   adf19ac02a7b2447e54afd4aed0c38c6
#
_cell.length_a   1.000
_cell.length_b   1.000
_cell.length_c   1.000
_cell.angle_alpha   90.00
_cell.angle_beta   90.00
_cell.angle_gamma   90.00
#
_symmetry.space_group_name_H-M   'P 1'
#
loop_
_entity.id
_entity.type
_entity.pdbx_description
1 polymer ?
#
loop_
_entity_poly.entity_id
_entity_poly.type
_entity_poly.pdbx_seq_one_letter_code
_entity_poly.pdbx_strand_id
1 'polypeptide(L)'
;MIDIRSDTVTKPSKEMLEVIVNSEVGDDEYKEDPTVNELEEFAADLLGFESGLFVSSGLMGNQISLLNHTNPGEEVITTQDSHIKNYEHGAASFLSRIQFRNVSHNDGDLNLDDIVSQISKSSYYKPKISAVAIENTHLASGGTIIPF
;
A
#
# COMPACT_ATOMS: atom_id res chain seq x y z
N MET A 1 11.10 -29.01 -2.82
CA MET A 1 10.20 -28.44 -3.86
C MET A 1 10.18 -26.93 -3.63
N ILE A 2 10.45 -26.13 -4.64
CA ILE A 2 10.37 -24.66 -4.56
C ILE A 2 8.91 -24.27 -4.87
N ASP A 3 8.27 -23.56 -3.96
CA ASP A 3 6.88 -23.09 -4.08
C ASP A 3 6.89 -21.57 -4.35
N ILE A 4 6.41 -21.17 -5.52
CA ILE A 4 6.37 -19.78 -5.98
C ILE A 4 4.94 -19.27 -6.20
N ARG A 5 3.92 -19.90 -5.60
CA ARG A 5 2.51 -19.50 -5.75
C ARG A 5 2.22 -18.10 -5.20
N SER A 6 2.86 -17.74 -4.10
CA SER A 6 2.62 -16.49 -3.37
C SER A 6 3.76 -16.25 -2.38
N ASP A 7 4.07 -15.00 -2.09
CA ASP A 7 4.91 -14.58 -0.98
C ASP A 7 4.39 -15.08 0.37
N THR A 8 3.07 -15.22 0.51
CA THR A 8 2.39 -15.67 1.75
C THR A 8 2.71 -17.11 2.16
N VAL A 9 3.27 -17.95 1.27
CA VAL A 9 3.74 -19.31 1.63
C VAL A 9 5.15 -19.33 2.17
N THR A 10 5.86 -18.20 2.16
CA THR A 10 7.21 -18.05 2.71
C THR A 10 7.18 -18.19 4.23
N LYS A 11 8.15 -18.92 4.76
CA LYS A 11 8.27 -19.14 6.21
C LYS A 11 9.50 -18.43 6.75
N PRO A 12 9.48 -17.95 7.98
CA PRO A 12 10.64 -17.37 8.62
C PRO A 12 11.75 -18.43 8.76
N SER A 13 13.03 -18.01 8.69
CA SER A 13 14.16 -18.85 8.97
C SER A 13 14.23 -19.19 10.48
N LYS A 14 15.11 -20.12 10.86
CA LYS A 14 15.31 -20.44 12.27
C LYS A 14 15.84 -19.23 13.06
N GLU A 15 16.76 -18.51 12.46
CA GLU A 15 17.36 -17.31 13.05
C GLU A 15 16.29 -16.21 13.26
N MET A 16 15.39 -16.02 12.29
CA MET A 16 14.25 -15.10 12.43
C MET A 16 13.33 -15.52 13.59
N LEU A 17 13.03 -16.83 13.71
CA LEU A 17 12.21 -17.34 14.80
C LEU A 17 12.88 -17.16 16.16
N GLU A 18 14.20 -17.33 16.25
CA GLU A 18 14.97 -17.08 17.46
C GLU A 18 14.94 -15.59 17.86
N VAL A 19 15.06 -14.70 16.91
CA VAL A 19 14.92 -13.23 17.15
C VAL A 19 13.52 -12.92 17.67
N ILE A 20 12.46 -13.44 17.02
CA ILE A 20 11.06 -13.21 17.45
C ILE A 20 10.85 -13.65 18.91
N VAL A 21 11.35 -14.83 19.29
CA VAL A 21 11.17 -15.36 20.65
C VAL A 21 11.93 -14.56 21.71
N ASN A 22 13.07 -13.97 21.34
CA ASN A 22 13.94 -13.24 22.27
C ASN A 22 13.78 -11.71 22.18
N SER A 23 12.88 -11.21 21.34
CA SER A 23 12.62 -9.77 21.22
C SER A 23 12.05 -9.22 22.51
N GLU A 24 12.53 -8.06 22.91
CA GLU A 24 11.91 -7.28 23.98
C GLU A 24 10.60 -6.70 23.46
N VAL A 25 9.55 -6.81 24.26
CA VAL A 25 8.20 -6.35 23.94
C VAL A 25 7.71 -5.38 25.01
N GLY A 26 6.86 -4.44 24.59
CA GLY A 26 6.27 -3.45 25.48
C GLY A 26 4.92 -2.98 24.95
N ASP A 27 4.35 -1.96 25.59
CA ASP A 27 3.09 -1.37 25.18
C ASP A 27 3.33 -0.34 24.07
N ASP A 28 2.83 -0.62 22.88
CA ASP A 28 3.01 0.27 21.72
C ASP A 28 2.22 1.59 21.87
N GLU A 29 1.10 1.61 22.58
CA GLU A 29 0.33 2.83 22.82
C GLU A 29 1.14 3.87 23.59
N TYR A 30 1.96 3.41 24.54
CA TYR A 30 2.85 4.28 25.33
C TYR A 30 4.26 4.42 24.74
N LYS A 31 4.51 3.85 23.55
CA LYS A 31 5.85 3.82 22.93
C LYS A 31 6.90 3.12 23.80
N GLU A 32 6.48 2.10 24.53
CA GLU A 32 7.33 1.32 25.42
C GLU A 32 7.82 0.01 24.77
N ASP A 33 7.37 -0.33 23.54
CA ASP A 33 7.90 -1.47 22.81
C ASP A 33 9.18 -1.06 22.04
N PRO A 34 10.37 -1.49 22.52
CA PRO A 34 11.63 -1.06 21.90
C PRO A 34 11.83 -1.67 20.52
N THR A 35 11.29 -2.86 20.27
CA THR A 35 11.43 -3.56 18.99
C THR A 35 10.60 -2.88 17.91
N VAL A 36 9.38 -2.44 18.22
CA VAL A 36 8.54 -1.66 17.29
C VAL A 36 9.15 -0.30 17.02
N ASN A 37 9.61 0.40 18.06
CA ASN A 37 10.23 1.71 17.90
C ASN A 37 11.48 1.64 17.01
N GLU A 38 12.37 0.67 17.22
CA GLU A 38 13.56 0.46 16.39
C GLU A 38 13.19 0.15 14.93
N LEU A 39 12.15 -0.65 14.70
CA LEU A 39 11.67 -0.97 13.35
C LEU A 39 11.15 0.28 12.63
N GLU A 40 10.35 1.10 13.30
CA GLU A 40 9.80 2.34 12.73
C GLU A 40 10.90 3.34 12.37
N GLU A 41 11.86 3.56 13.27
CA GLU A 41 13.03 4.43 13.05
C GLU A 41 13.90 3.90 11.91
N PHE A 42 14.25 2.62 11.93
CA PHE A 42 15.08 2.01 10.89
C PHE A 42 14.44 2.11 9.50
N ALA A 43 13.14 1.83 9.41
CA ALA A 43 12.42 1.90 8.14
C ALA A 43 12.33 3.35 7.62
N ALA A 44 12.08 4.31 8.49
CA ALA A 44 12.04 5.72 8.15
C ALA A 44 13.41 6.20 7.63
N ASP A 45 14.48 5.92 8.35
CA ASP A 45 15.85 6.29 7.98
C ASP A 45 16.28 5.66 6.65
N LEU A 46 16.01 4.35 6.48
CA LEU A 46 16.36 3.61 5.27
C LEU A 46 15.71 4.20 4.01
N LEU A 47 14.48 4.67 4.14
CA LEU A 47 13.68 5.19 3.03
C LEU A 47 13.72 6.72 2.92
N GLY A 48 14.36 7.41 3.86
CA GLY A 48 14.50 8.86 3.88
C GLY A 48 13.21 9.60 4.25
N PHE A 49 12.36 8.99 5.09
CA PHE A 49 11.15 9.60 5.61
C PHE A 49 11.33 10.12 7.04
N GLU A 50 10.45 11.03 7.45
CA GLU A 50 10.47 11.62 8.79
C GLU A 50 10.10 10.62 9.89
N SER A 51 9.20 9.68 9.58
CA SER A 51 8.73 8.64 10.52
C SER A 51 8.17 7.43 9.79
N GLY A 52 8.13 6.30 10.46
CA GLY A 52 7.44 5.08 10.06
C GLY A 52 6.26 4.77 10.98
N LEU A 53 5.34 3.95 10.51
CA LEU A 53 4.26 3.39 11.32
C LEU A 53 4.17 1.89 11.06
N PHE A 54 4.40 1.09 12.10
CA PHE A 54 4.16 -0.34 12.04
C PHE A 54 2.66 -0.63 11.96
N VAL A 55 2.28 -1.55 11.08
CA VAL A 55 0.90 -2.04 10.95
C VAL A 55 0.89 -3.56 10.85
N SER A 56 -0.16 -4.19 11.35
CA SER A 56 -0.25 -5.66 11.41
C SER A 56 -0.42 -6.35 10.06
N SER A 57 -0.70 -5.60 8.98
CA SER A 57 -0.79 -6.13 7.62
C SER A 57 -0.61 -5.04 6.57
N GLY A 58 -0.15 -5.43 5.36
CA GLY A 58 -0.09 -4.53 4.21
C GLY A 58 -1.45 -3.96 3.83
N LEU A 59 -2.52 -4.76 3.95
CA LEU A 59 -3.89 -4.29 3.73
C LEU A 59 -4.25 -3.14 4.68
N MET A 60 -3.89 -3.26 5.97
CA MET A 60 -4.12 -2.18 6.94
C MET A 60 -3.36 -0.91 6.55
N GLY A 61 -2.11 -1.04 6.12
CA GLY A 61 -1.31 0.09 5.61
C GLY A 61 -1.96 0.78 4.42
N ASN A 62 -2.42 0.01 3.44
CA ASN A 62 -3.11 0.54 2.27
C ASN A 62 -4.39 1.29 2.67
N GLN A 63 -5.20 0.72 3.56
CA GLN A 63 -6.46 1.34 3.97
C GLN A 63 -6.25 2.61 4.79
N ILE A 64 -5.25 2.65 5.69
CA ILE A 64 -4.88 3.86 6.43
C ILE A 64 -4.41 4.95 5.45
N SER A 65 -3.60 4.60 4.45
CA SER A 65 -3.14 5.55 3.44
C SER A 65 -4.31 6.15 2.66
N LEU A 66 -5.27 5.34 2.23
CA LEU A 66 -6.47 5.84 1.56
C LEU A 66 -7.29 6.76 2.45
N LEU A 67 -7.53 6.38 3.71
CA LEU A 67 -8.27 7.19 4.69
C LEU A 67 -7.64 8.56 4.92
N ASN A 68 -6.31 8.63 4.94
CA ASN A 68 -5.59 9.89 5.17
C ASN A 68 -5.56 10.81 3.95
N HIS A 69 -5.64 10.27 2.74
CA HIS A 69 -5.49 11.04 1.50
C HIS A 69 -6.80 11.29 0.74
N THR A 70 -7.92 10.75 1.23
CA THR A 70 -9.20 10.85 0.52
C THR A 70 -10.35 11.24 1.45
N ASN A 71 -11.46 11.70 0.84
CA ASN A 71 -12.74 11.89 1.52
C ASN A 71 -13.82 11.00 0.88
N PRO A 72 -14.90 10.69 1.61
CA PRO A 72 -16.02 9.92 1.06
C PRO A 72 -16.56 10.49 -0.25
N GLY A 73 -16.72 9.63 -1.26
CA GLY A 73 -17.21 10.00 -2.58
C GLY A 73 -16.13 10.45 -3.56
N GLU A 74 -14.88 10.58 -3.13
CA GLU A 74 -13.76 10.92 -4.02
C GLU A 74 -13.26 9.69 -4.79
N GLU A 75 -12.37 9.92 -5.75
CA GLU A 75 -11.76 8.89 -6.61
C GLU A 75 -10.26 8.82 -6.42
N VAL A 76 -9.74 7.59 -6.53
CA VAL A 76 -8.32 7.29 -6.59
C VAL A 76 -8.01 6.66 -7.94
N ILE A 77 -7.06 7.22 -8.67
CA ILE A 77 -6.55 6.64 -9.91
C ILE A 77 -5.66 5.45 -9.58
N THR A 78 -5.85 4.34 -10.30
CA THR A 78 -4.97 3.16 -10.23
C THR A 78 -5.09 2.33 -11.50
N THR A 79 -4.36 1.21 -11.59
CA THR A 79 -4.52 0.24 -12.67
C THR A 79 -5.81 -0.57 -12.51
N GLN A 80 -6.29 -1.15 -13.61
CA GLN A 80 -7.50 -1.99 -13.58
C GLN A 80 -7.32 -3.22 -12.69
N ASP A 81 -6.13 -3.75 -12.61
CA ASP A 81 -5.74 -5.00 -12.00
C ASP A 81 -4.90 -4.85 -10.71
N SER A 82 -4.85 -3.64 -10.16
CA SER A 82 -4.13 -3.37 -8.91
C SER A 82 -4.64 -4.19 -7.73
N HIS A 83 -3.73 -4.54 -6.82
CA HIS A 83 -4.02 -5.29 -5.60
C HIS A 83 -5.02 -4.57 -4.71
N ILE A 84 -4.79 -3.28 -4.45
CA ILE A 84 -5.61 -2.45 -3.57
C ILE A 84 -7.09 -2.39 -4.00
N LYS A 85 -7.35 -2.58 -5.30
CA LYS A 85 -8.70 -2.60 -5.87
C LYS A 85 -9.33 -3.99 -5.84
N ASN A 86 -8.56 -5.05 -6.21
CA ASN A 86 -9.12 -6.35 -6.54
C ASN A 86 -8.99 -7.40 -5.45
N TYR A 87 -8.02 -7.27 -4.54
CA TYR A 87 -7.66 -8.32 -3.59
C TYR A 87 -7.83 -7.91 -2.12
N GLU A 88 -8.47 -6.77 -1.84
CA GLU A 88 -8.68 -6.27 -0.48
C GLU A 88 -10.17 -6.26 -0.07
N HIS A 89 -10.96 -7.19 -0.59
CA HIS A 89 -12.35 -7.44 -0.19
C HIS A 89 -13.28 -6.21 -0.26
N GLY A 90 -12.97 -5.23 -1.10
CA GLY A 90 -13.73 -3.99 -1.20
C GLY A 90 -13.53 -3.03 -0.02
N ALA A 91 -12.44 -3.21 0.75
CA ALA A 91 -12.16 -2.42 1.94
C ALA A 91 -12.12 -0.91 1.65
N ALA A 92 -11.54 -0.48 0.53
CA ALA A 92 -11.49 0.92 0.14
C ALA A 92 -12.89 1.56 -0.02
N SER A 93 -13.83 0.82 -0.61
CA SER A 93 -15.22 1.30 -0.75
C SER A 93 -15.97 1.29 0.58
N PHE A 94 -15.65 0.36 1.48
CA PHE A 94 -16.31 0.24 2.77
C PHE A 94 -15.76 1.25 3.80
N LEU A 95 -14.44 1.34 3.94
CA LEU A 95 -13.78 2.18 4.94
C LEU A 95 -13.66 3.62 4.48
N SER A 96 -12.98 3.85 3.36
CA SER A 96 -12.72 5.20 2.82
C SER A 96 -13.88 5.75 2.00
N ARG A 97 -14.84 4.89 1.59
CA ARG A 97 -16.01 5.24 0.79
C ARG A 97 -15.65 5.91 -0.54
N ILE A 98 -14.55 5.48 -1.12
CA ILE A 98 -14.01 5.98 -2.37
C ILE A 98 -14.36 5.07 -3.55
N GLN A 99 -14.15 5.58 -4.75
CA GLN A 99 -14.19 4.84 -5.99
C GLN A 99 -12.80 4.78 -6.62
N PHE A 100 -12.53 3.71 -7.39
CA PHE A 100 -11.32 3.65 -8.20
C PHE A 100 -11.61 4.05 -9.63
N ARG A 101 -10.74 4.90 -10.18
CA ARG A 101 -10.71 5.25 -11.59
C ARG A 101 -9.52 4.59 -12.26
N ASN A 102 -9.80 3.74 -13.24
CA ASN A 102 -8.73 3.07 -13.96
C ASN A 102 -8.17 3.97 -15.07
N VAL A 103 -6.87 3.91 -15.25
CA VAL A 103 -6.15 4.46 -16.42
C VAL A 103 -5.37 3.33 -17.09
N SER A 104 -4.96 3.57 -18.34
CA SER A 104 -4.12 2.62 -19.06
C SER A 104 -2.74 2.52 -18.40
N HIS A 105 -2.14 1.35 -18.51
CA HIS A 105 -0.83 1.06 -17.96
C HIS A 105 -0.06 0.09 -18.87
N ASN A 106 1.26 0.07 -18.73
CA ASN A 106 2.13 -0.92 -19.30
C ASN A 106 2.81 -1.67 -18.16
N ASP A 107 2.40 -2.93 -17.91
CA ASP A 107 2.93 -3.77 -16.82
C ASP A 107 2.96 -3.09 -15.45
N GLY A 108 1.92 -2.31 -15.14
CA GLY A 108 1.79 -1.58 -13.88
C GLY A 108 2.23 -0.12 -13.94
N ASP A 109 3.05 0.26 -14.93
CA ASP A 109 3.46 1.65 -15.15
C ASP A 109 2.29 2.45 -15.74
N LEU A 110 1.77 3.38 -14.95
CA LEU A 110 0.60 4.20 -15.29
C LEU A 110 0.92 5.21 -16.39
N ASN A 111 0.04 5.33 -17.36
CA ASN A 111 0.19 6.34 -18.40
C ASN A 111 -0.05 7.75 -17.84
N LEU A 112 0.99 8.58 -17.83
CA LEU A 112 0.94 9.94 -17.27
C LEU A 112 -0.05 10.84 -18.01
N ASP A 113 -0.12 10.74 -19.35
CA ASP A 113 -1.03 11.57 -20.15
C ASP A 113 -2.49 11.22 -19.83
N ASP A 114 -2.78 9.94 -19.58
CA ASP A 114 -4.10 9.50 -19.13
C ASP A 114 -4.43 10.07 -17.76
N ILE A 115 -3.50 10.01 -16.80
CA ILE A 115 -3.68 10.60 -15.48
C ILE A 115 -4.00 12.08 -15.58
N VAL A 116 -3.17 12.85 -16.30
CA VAL A 116 -3.36 14.29 -16.52
C VAL A 116 -4.68 14.58 -17.20
N SER A 117 -5.06 13.78 -18.22
CA SER A 117 -6.34 13.90 -18.92
C SER A 117 -7.52 13.68 -17.97
N GLN A 118 -7.47 12.72 -17.05
CA GLN A 118 -8.56 12.48 -16.10
C GLN A 118 -8.70 13.64 -15.11
N ILE A 119 -7.59 14.15 -14.58
CA ILE A 119 -7.59 15.28 -13.65
C ILE A 119 -8.12 16.54 -14.34
N SER A 120 -7.69 16.82 -15.58
CA SER A 120 -8.10 18.00 -16.34
C SER A 120 -9.58 18.01 -16.73
N LYS A 121 -10.23 16.84 -16.77
CA LYS A 121 -11.66 16.68 -17.06
C LYS A 121 -12.56 16.85 -15.82
N SER A 122 -12.02 17.34 -14.72
CA SER A 122 -12.79 17.64 -13.50
C SER A 122 -13.97 18.59 -13.82
N SER A 123 -15.11 18.34 -13.21
CA SER A 123 -16.30 19.17 -13.34
C SER A 123 -17.14 19.06 -12.06
N TYR A 124 -18.07 19.98 -11.88
CA TYR A 124 -18.97 20.00 -10.71
C TYR A 124 -19.72 18.68 -10.47
N TYR A 125 -20.02 17.95 -11.54
CA TYR A 125 -20.79 16.69 -11.46
C TYR A 125 -19.92 15.43 -11.32
N LYS A 126 -18.61 15.56 -11.38
CA LYS A 126 -17.69 14.42 -11.28
C LYS A 126 -17.07 14.36 -9.89
N PRO A 127 -16.88 13.14 -9.35
CA PRO A 127 -16.10 12.99 -8.15
C PRO A 127 -14.71 13.61 -8.29
N LYS A 128 -14.21 14.19 -7.23
CA LYS A 128 -12.85 14.73 -7.20
C LYS A 128 -11.85 13.57 -7.18
N ILE A 129 -10.82 13.66 -8.00
CA ILE A 129 -9.66 12.77 -7.93
C ILE A 129 -8.73 13.34 -6.86
N SER A 130 -8.46 12.57 -5.81
CA SER A 130 -7.68 13.00 -4.64
C SER A 130 -6.32 12.33 -4.54
N ALA A 131 -6.15 11.17 -5.15
CA ALA A 131 -4.88 10.44 -5.10
C ALA A 131 -4.65 9.60 -6.35
N VAL A 132 -3.39 9.21 -6.54
CA VAL A 132 -2.95 8.18 -7.49
C VAL A 132 -2.29 7.09 -6.68
N ALA A 133 -2.77 5.86 -6.79
CA ALA A 133 -2.19 4.70 -6.14
C ALA A 133 -1.35 3.90 -7.15
N ILE A 134 -0.07 3.76 -6.84
CA ILE A 134 0.91 3.01 -7.63
C ILE A 134 1.28 1.75 -6.86
N GLU A 135 1.31 0.62 -7.55
CA GLU A 135 1.70 -0.67 -6.97
C GLU A 135 3.09 -1.04 -7.48
N ASN A 136 4.06 -1.07 -6.57
CA ASN A 136 5.43 -1.48 -6.88
C ASN A 136 5.93 -2.49 -5.81
N THR A 137 6.20 -3.74 -6.18
CA THR A 137 6.14 -4.34 -7.53
C THR A 137 4.69 -4.65 -7.95
N HIS A 138 4.37 -4.54 -9.26
CA HIS A 138 3.01 -4.77 -9.75
C HIS A 138 2.71 -6.27 -9.87
N LEU A 139 1.84 -6.78 -9.00
CA LEU A 139 1.55 -8.22 -8.84
C LEU A 139 1.00 -8.84 -10.14
N ALA A 140 -0.03 -8.24 -10.73
CA ALA A 140 -0.73 -8.79 -11.89
C ALA A 140 0.16 -8.89 -13.13
N SER A 141 1.22 -8.09 -13.22
CA SER A 141 2.23 -8.17 -14.29
C SER A 141 3.43 -9.08 -13.94
N GLY A 142 3.29 -9.93 -12.91
CA GLY A 142 4.33 -10.88 -12.51
C GLY A 142 5.43 -10.29 -11.62
N GLY A 143 5.15 -9.21 -10.89
CA GLY A 143 6.10 -8.55 -9.99
C GLY A 143 6.99 -7.53 -10.71
N THR A 144 6.49 -6.88 -11.74
CA THR A 144 7.22 -5.86 -12.50
C THR A 144 7.59 -4.68 -11.60
N ILE A 145 8.83 -4.23 -11.72
CA ILE A 145 9.33 -3.02 -11.06
C ILE A 145 9.00 -1.82 -11.95
N ILE A 146 8.28 -0.86 -11.40
CA ILE A 146 7.98 0.40 -12.07
C ILE A 146 9.21 1.31 -11.97
N PRO A 147 9.74 1.82 -13.10
CA PRO A 147 10.87 2.73 -13.07
C PRO A 147 10.48 4.08 -12.42
N PHE A 148 11.41 4.66 -11.69
CA PHE A 148 11.30 6.00 -11.12
C PHE A 148 11.85 7.05 -12.08
#